data_754fd20c3d2e56f3676ac84452ab815a
#
_entry.id   754fd20c3d2e56f3676ac84452ab815a
#
_cell.length_a   1.000
_cell.length_b   1.000
_cell.length_c   1.000
_cell.angle_alpha   90.00
_cell.angle_beta   90.00
_cell.angle_gamma   90.00
#
_symmetry.space_group_name_H-M   'P 1'
#
loop_
_entity.id
_entity.type
_entity.pdbx_description
1 polymer ?
#
loop_
_entity_poly.entity_id
_entity_poly.type
_entity_poly.pdbx_seq_one_letter_code
_entity_poly.pdbx_strand_id
1 'polypeptide(L)'
;MFDNNDNQGQLGLYFHWPFCLSKCPYCDFNTHAYENVDHARWLSAYLRAMEFYAEKTQGRVLDTVFFGGGTPSLMEPDVVAAIVARARELWLCDDGLEVSMEANPTSVENSKLAAFAHAGVNRVS
;
A
#
# COMPACT_ATOMS: atom_id res chain seq x y z
N MET A 1 -10.53 -1.02 0.59
CA MET A 1 -9.22 -1.62 0.46
C MET A 1 -8.92 -2.11 -0.96
N PHE A 2 -9.87 -2.61 -1.67
CA PHE A 2 -9.63 -2.99 -3.05
C PHE A 2 -10.75 -2.47 -3.94
N ASP A 3 -10.43 -2.33 -5.21
CA ASP A 3 -11.35 -1.86 -6.21
C ASP A 3 -12.30 -3.01 -6.58
N ASN A 4 -13.58 -2.81 -6.37
CA ASN A 4 -14.58 -3.80 -6.69
C ASN A 4 -14.95 -3.73 -8.17
N ASN A 5 -13.97 -3.97 -8.99
CA ASN A 5 -14.12 -3.94 -10.42
C ASN A 5 -14.61 -5.30 -10.89
N ASP A 6 -15.76 -5.32 -11.54
CA ASP A 6 -16.38 -6.56 -12.01
C ASP A 6 -15.68 -7.19 -13.21
N ASN A 7 -14.52 -6.73 -13.56
CA ASN A 7 -13.74 -7.34 -14.61
C ASN A 7 -13.24 -8.70 -14.17
N GLN A 8 -13.81 -9.65 -14.75
CA GLN A 8 -13.64 -11.06 -14.67
C GLN A 8 -12.24 -11.52 -14.29
N GLY A 9 -12.02 -11.71 -13.00
CA GLY A 9 -10.78 -12.26 -12.51
C GLY A 9 -9.67 -11.26 -12.19
N GLN A 10 -9.82 -10.00 -12.56
CA GLN A 10 -8.83 -8.98 -12.22
C GLN A 10 -9.13 -8.33 -10.89
N LEU A 11 -8.08 -7.94 -10.16
CA LEU A 11 -8.19 -7.38 -8.82
C LEU A 11 -7.15 -6.31 -8.63
N GLY A 12 -7.56 -5.19 -8.04
CA GLY A 12 -6.65 -4.16 -7.56
C GLY A 12 -6.77 -4.02 -6.06
N LEU A 13 -5.66 -3.83 -5.38
CA LEU A 13 -5.63 -3.58 -3.94
C LEU A 13 -5.22 -2.13 -3.69
N TYR A 14 -5.96 -1.48 -2.81
CA TYR A 14 -5.65 -0.13 -2.35
C TYR A 14 -5.38 -0.18 -0.86
N PHE A 15 -4.19 0.29 -0.46
CA PHE A 15 -3.80 0.40 0.94
C PHE A 15 -3.79 1.86 1.35
N HIS A 16 -4.63 2.21 2.29
CA HIS A 16 -4.76 3.58 2.78
C HIS A 16 -3.85 3.81 3.98
N TRP A 17 -2.96 4.81 3.86
CA TRP A 17 -2.08 5.22 4.94
C TRP A 17 -2.50 6.61 5.39
N PRO A 18 -3.12 6.75 6.59
CA PRO A 18 -3.76 8.01 6.98
C PRO A 18 -2.82 9.04 7.63
N PHE A 19 -1.51 8.78 7.66
CA PHE A 19 -0.58 9.64 8.38
C PHE A 19 0.16 10.60 7.46
N CYS A 20 0.41 11.84 7.95
CA CYS A 20 1.18 12.87 7.26
C CYS A 20 2.23 13.42 8.22
N LEU A 21 3.25 14.10 7.67
CA LEU A 21 4.26 14.77 8.48
C LEU A 21 3.65 15.86 9.36
N SER A 22 2.69 16.59 8.80
CA SER A 22 1.92 17.58 9.55
C SER A 22 0.50 17.58 9.04
N LYS A 23 -0.43 17.95 9.90
CA LYS A 23 -1.82 18.01 9.50
C LYS A 23 -2.01 19.15 8.50
N CYS A 24 -2.42 18.80 7.30
CA CYS A 24 -2.71 19.77 6.25
C CYS A 24 -4.04 20.46 6.55
N PRO A 25 -4.14 21.81 6.46
CA PRO A 25 -5.41 22.49 6.68
C PRO A 25 -6.53 22.05 5.74
N TYR A 26 -6.17 21.49 4.60
CA TYR A 26 -7.13 21.03 3.60
C TYR A 26 -7.48 19.55 3.73
N CYS A 27 -6.86 18.85 4.68
CA CYS A 27 -7.03 17.40 4.85
C CYS A 27 -7.48 17.11 6.27
N ASP A 28 -8.70 17.52 6.60
CA ASP A 28 -9.22 17.34 7.95
C ASP A 28 -9.77 15.95 8.23
N PHE A 29 -10.02 15.19 7.19
CA PHE A 29 -10.67 13.90 7.33
C PHE A 29 -9.69 12.79 7.01
N ASN A 30 -9.69 11.75 7.82
CA ASN A 30 -8.96 10.51 7.57
C ASN A 30 -7.44 10.62 7.55
N THR A 31 -6.87 11.78 7.97
CA THR A 31 -5.42 11.92 8.08
C THR A 31 -5.06 12.37 9.50
N HIS A 32 -3.91 11.93 9.94
CA HIS A 32 -3.36 12.24 11.26
C HIS A 32 -1.92 12.67 11.12
N ALA A 33 -1.43 13.50 12.05
CA ALA A 33 -0.02 13.84 12.09
C ALA A 33 0.81 12.59 12.35
N TYR A 34 2.00 12.54 11.76
CA TYR A 34 2.91 11.42 11.92
C TYR A 34 3.62 11.56 13.27
N GLU A 35 3.00 11.00 14.30
CA GLU A 35 3.56 10.97 15.65
C GLU A 35 3.36 9.58 16.23
N ASN A 36 4.45 8.97 16.67
CA ASN A 36 4.40 7.72 17.42
C ASN A 36 3.57 6.62 16.74
N VAL A 37 3.69 6.50 15.42
CA VAL A 37 2.96 5.47 14.67
C VAL A 37 3.54 4.09 15.00
N ASP A 38 2.68 3.18 15.40
CA ASP A 38 3.06 1.78 15.61
C ASP A 38 2.98 1.02 14.30
N HIS A 39 4.07 1.03 13.56
CA HIS A 39 4.14 0.40 12.23
C HIS A 39 3.85 -1.11 12.29
N ALA A 40 4.31 -1.78 13.33
CA ALA A 40 4.07 -3.23 13.47
C ALA A 40 2.60 -3.53 13.64
N ARG A 41 1.89 -2.71 14.39
CA ARG A 41 0.45 -2.88 14.61
C ARG A 41 -0.33 -2.64 13.33
N TRP A 42 0.06 -1.61 12.56
CA TRP A 42 -0.56 -1.34 11.27
C TRP A 42 -0.32 -2.46 10.29
N LEU A 43 0.91 -2.99 10.24
CA LEU A 43 1.22 -4.13 9.39
C LEU A 43 0.35 -5.32 9.74
N SER A 44 0.24 -5.63 11.03
CA SER A 44 -0.59 -6.75 11.48
C SER A 44 -2.04 -6.59 11.04
N ALA A 45 -2.58 -5.38 11.14
CA ALA A 45 -3.94 -5.09 10.71
C ALA A 45 -4.11 -5.26 9.19
N TYR A 46 -3.17 -4.76 8.41
CA TYR A 46 -3.21 -4.93 6.96
C TYR A 46 -3.17 -6.40 6.57
N LEU A 47 -2.28 -7.18 7.20
CA LEU A 47 -2.15 -8.60 6.87
C LEU A 47 -3.43 -9.37 7.17
N ARG A 48 -4.08 -9.06 8.29
CA ARG A 48 -5.37 -9.70 8.63
C ARG A 48 -6.46 -9.32 7.63
N ALA A 49 -6.52 -8.06 7.25
CA ALA A 49 -7.50 -7.62 6.26
C ALA A 49 -7.26 -8.31 4.91
N MET A 50 -6.00 -8.45 4.52
CA MET A 50 -5.64 -9.12 3.27
C MET A 50 -6.11 -10.59 3.27
N GLU A 51 -5.88 -11.30 4.36
CA GLU A 51 -6.33 -12.70 4.49
C GLU A 51 -7.85 -12.81 4.36
N PHE A 52 -8.56 -11.88 4.99
CA PHE A 52 -10.02 -11.84 4.93
C PHE A 52 -10.51 -11.65 3.49
N TYR A 53 -9.94 -10.68 2.78
CA TYR A 53 -10.36 -10.40 1.40
C TYR A 53 -9.88 -11.46 0.41
N ALA A 54 -8.76 -12.12 0.69
CA ALA A 54 -8.27 -13.18 -0.17
C ALA A 54 -9.27 -14.35 -0.25
N GLU A 55 -9.90 -14.68 0.86
CA GLU A 55 -10.93 -15.72 0.87
C GLU A 55 -12.12 -15.33 -0.02
N LYS A 56 -12.47 -14.06 -0.06
CA LYS A 56 -13.62 -13.57 -0.82
C LYS A 56 -13.33 -13.34 -2.29
N THR A 57 -12.07 -13.38 -2.68
CA THR A 57 -11.64 -13.08 -4.05
C THR A 57 -10.86 -14.23 -4.68
N GLN A 58 -11.12 -15.44 -4.22
CA GLN A 58 -10.45 -16.62 -4.77
C GLN A 58 -10.69 -16.74 -6.27
N GLY A 59 -9.63 -17.07 -7.00
CA GLY A 59 -9.68 -17.23 -8.45
C GLY A 59 -9.46 -15.93 -9.21
N ARG A 60 -9.38 -14.80 -8.53
CA ARG A 60 -9.09 -13.52 -9.19
C ARG A 60 -7.59 -13.28 -9.25
N VAL A 61 -7.16 -12.63 -10.31
CA VAL A 61 -5.74 -12.33 -10.54
C VAL A 61 -5.45 -10.89 -10.09
N LEU A 62 -4.45 -10.75 -9.23
CA LEU A 62 -4.02 -9.44 -8.74
C LEU A 62 -3.14 -8.79 -9.80
N ASP A 63 -3.54 -7.62 -10.31
CA ASP A 63 -2.79 -6.91 -11.32
C ASP A 63 -2.27 -5.54 -10.87
N THR A 64 -2.83 -4.97 -9.80
CA THR A 64 -2.36 -3.68 -9.27
C THR A 64 -2.39 -3.66 -7.75
N VAL A 65 -1.40 -2.97 -7.17
CA VAL A 65 -1.36 -2.63 -5.76
C VAL A 65 -1.05 -1.13 -5.67
N PHE A 66 -1.80 -0.40 -4.88
CA PHE A 66 -1.62 1.04 -4.74
C PHE A 66 -1.60 1.44 -3.26
N PHE A 67 -0.55 2.16 -2.89
CA PHE A 67 -0.43 2.74 -1.56
C PHE A 67 -0.74 4.24 -1.66
N GLY A 68 -1.82 4.66 -1.02
CA GLY A 68 -2.28 6.04 -1.08
C GLY A 68 -2.74 6.54 0.27
N GLY A 69 -3.29 7.74 0.29
CA GLY A 69 -3.86 8.35 1.49
C GLY A 69 -3.15 9.64 1.88
N GLY A 70 -2.72 9.75 3.14
CA GLY A 70 -2.02 10.92 3.64
C GLY A 70 -0.65 11.07 2.97
N THR A 71 0.36 10.44 3.54
CA THR A 71 1.71 10.43 2.97
C THR A 71 2.26 9.01 3.04
N PRO A 72 1.92 8.15 2.07
CA PRO A 72 2.34 6.74 2.11
C PRO A 72 3.85 6.54 2.19
N SER A 73 4.63 7.49 1.70
CA SER A 73 6.09 7.41 1.78
C SER A 73 6.63 7.51 3.21
N LEU A 74 5.77 7.78 4.19
CA LEU A 74 6.14 7.69 5.61
C LEU A 74 6.11 6.25 6.14
N MET A 75 5.53 5.32 5.39
CA MET A 75 5.56 3.91 5.78
C MET A 75 7.01 3.42 5.81
N GLU A 76 7.28 2.52 6.74
CA GLU A 76 8.59 1.88 6.73
C GLU A 76 8.69 0.94 5.52
N PRO A 77 9.81 0.97 4.79
CA PRO A 77 9.98 0.07 3.64
C PRO A 77 9.78 -1.41 3.99
N ASP A 78 10.16 -1.82 5.19
CA ASP A 78 9.95 -3.22 5.62
C ASP A 78 8.48 -3.57 5.71
N VAL A 79 7.62 -2.62 6.11
CA VAL A 79 6.18 -2.82 6.16
C VAL A 79 5.64 -3.00 4.74
N VAL A 80 6.06 -2.14 3.83
CA VAL A 80 5.65 -2.23 2.42
C VAL A 80 6.10 -3.56 1.82
N ALA A 81 7.35 -3.96 2.09
CA ALA A 81 7.88 -5.23 1.59
C ALA A 81 7.07 -6.42 2.08
N ALA A 82 6.69 -6.42 3.36
CA ALA A 82 5.89 -7.50 3.93
C ALA A 82 4.51 -7.58 3.30
N ILE A 83 3.88 -6.42 3.06
CA ILE A 83 2.56 -6.36 2.42
C ILE A 83 2.65 -6.89 0.98
N VAL A 84 3.60 -6.44 0.20
CA VAL A 84 3.75 -6.86 -1.19
C VAL A 84 4.04 -8.36 -1.26
N ALA A 85 4.93 -8.87 -0.41
CA ALA A 85 5.24 -10.28 -0.36
C ALA A 85 4.01 -11.12 -0.02
N ARG A 86 3.22 -10.68 0.96
CA ARG A 86 2.02 -11.40 1.36
C ARG A 86 0.96 -11.37 0.25
N ALA A 87 0.84 -10.26 -0.47
CA ALA A 87 -0.09 -10.17 -1.59
C ALA A 87 0.25 -11.21 -2.66
N ARG A 88 1.53 -11.38 -2.95
CA ARG A 88 1.97 -12.38 -3.93
C ARG A 88 1.72 -13.81 -3.47
N GLU A 89 1.67 -14.03 -2.16
CA GLU A 89 1.34 -15.36 -1.61
C GLU A 89 -0.16 -15.64 -1.64
N LEU A 90 -0.97 -14.62 -1.36
CA LEU A 90 -2.41 -14.79 -1.21
C LEU A 90 -3.18 -14.83 -2.53
N TRP A 91 -2.66 -14.16 -3.56
CA TRP A 91 -3.32 -14.08 -4.86
C TRP A 91 -2.39 -14.53 -5.98
N LEU A 92 -2.99 -15.06 -7.05
CA LEU A 92 -2.26 -15.22 -8.29
C LEU A 92 -1.96 -13.83 -8.83
N CYS A 93 -0.72 -13.57 -9.19
CA CYS A 93 -0.31 -12.26 -9.67
C CYS A 93 0.03 -12.30 -11.15
N ASP A 94 -0.35 -11.24 -11.85
CA ASP A 94 0.06 -11.01 -13.22
C ASP A 94 1.56 -10.72 -13.24
N ASP A 95 2.25 -11.16 -14.29
CA ASP A 95 3.67 -10.86 -14.51
C ASP A 95 3.92 -9.36 -14.54
N GLY A 96 2.93 -8.59 -14.98
CA GLY A 96 2.99 -7.13 -15.01
C GLY A 96 2.43 -6.45 -13.77
N LEU A 97 2.44 -7.12 -12.61
CA LEU A 97 1.91 -6.52 -11.39
C LEU A 97 2.49 -5.13 -11.15
N GLU A 98 1.62 -4.13 -11.15
CA GLU A 98 2.00 -2.75 -10.87
C GLU A 98 1.85 -2.48 -9.38
N VAL A 99 2.93 -2.06 -8.73
CA VAL A 99 2.91 -1.67 -7.32
C VAL A 99 3.26 -0.19 -7.26
N SER A 100 2.25 0.62 -7.02
CA SER A 100 2.36 2.08 -7.06
C SER A 100 2.28 2.67 -5.66
N MET A 101 2.95 3.79 -5.46
CA MET A 101 2.90 4.53 -4.20
C MET A 101 2.79 6.02 -4.51
N GLU A 102 1.84 6.69 -3.86
CA GLU A 102 1.79 8.14 -3.87
C GLU A 102 2.97 8.69 -3.08
N ALA A 103 3.71 9.62 -3.65
CA ALA A 103 4.82 10.26 -2.97
C ALA A 103 5.00 11.67 -3.49
N ASN A 104 5.37 12.57 -2.59
CA ASN A 104 5.79 13.91 -2.98
C ASN A 104 7.29 13.87 -3.24
N PRO A 105 7.73 14.08 -4.48
CA PRO A 105 9.16 13.94 -4.80
C PRO A 105 10.05 14.91 -4.04
N THR A 106 9.51 16.01 -3.53
CA THR A 106 10.30 16.96 -2.75
C THR A 106 10.49 16.55 -1.31
N SER A 107 9.71 15.58 -0.82
CA SER A 107 9.75 15.12 0.57
C SER A 107 10.32 13.72 0.75
N VAL A 108 10.68 13.05 -0.35
CA VAL A 108 11.18 11.67 -0.30
C VAL A 108 12.66 11.67 -0.69
N GLU A 109 13.49 11.20 0.22
CA GLU A 109 14.93 11.08 -0.03
C GLU A 109 15.22 9.95 -1.01
N ASN A 110 16.30 10.10 -1.79
CA ASN A 110 16.69 9.08 -2.77
C ASN A 110 16.93 7.72 -2.15
N SER A 111 17.50 7.68 -0.94
CA SER A 111 17.73 6.41 -0.25
C SER A 111 16.42 5.70 0.06
N LYS A 112 15.39 6.47 0.41
CA LYS A 112 14.09 5.90 0.72
C LYS A 112 13.38 5.40 -0.54
N LEU A 113 13.52 6.11 -1.65
CA LEU A 113 12.99 5.64 -2.94
C LEU A 113 13.61 4.31 -3.33
N ALA A 114 14.93 4.16 -3.15
CA ALA A 114 15.61 2.90 -3.43
C ALA A 114 15.09 1.78 -2.52
N ALA A 115 14.86 2.09 -1.24
CA ALA A 115 14.33 1.11 -0.30
C ALA A 115 12.92 0.65 -0.69
N PHE A 116 12.07 1.57 -1.14
CA PHE A 116 10.74 1.20 -1.63
C PHE A 116 10.81 0.36 -2.90
N ALA A 117 11.75 0.65 -3.79
CA ALA A 117 11.95 -0.18 -4.97
C ALA A 117 12.33 -1.61 -4.59
N HIS A 118 13.23 -1.77 -3.62
CA HIS A 118 13.58 -3.08 -3.08
C HIS A 118 12.39 -3.78 -2.42
N ALA A 119 11.49 -3.00 -1.82
CA ALA A 119 10.29 -3.53 -1.19
C ALA A 119 9.26 -4.03 -2.22
N GLY A 120 9.43 -3.67 -3.48
CA GLY A 120 8.54 -4.13 -4.53
C GLY A 120 7.76 -3.03 -5.24
N VAL A 121 7.91 -1.77 -4.83
CA VAL A 121 7.25 -0.63 -5.48
C VAL A 121 7.95 -0.38 -6.83
N ASN A 122 7.17 -0.37 -7.91
CA ASN A 122 7.72 -0.17 -9.24
C ASN A 122 7.17 1.07 -9.94
N ARG A 123 6.35 1.85 -9.26
CA ARG A 123 5.84 3.11 -9.79
C ARG A 123 5.59 4.11 -8.67
N VAL A 124 6.03 5.35 -8.85
CA VAL A 124 5.75 6.46 -7.93
C VAL A 124 4.83 7.44 -8.64
N SER A 125 3.79 7.82 -7.93
CA SER A 125 2.76 8.69 -8.50
C SER A 125 2.81 10.09 -7.91
#